data_da834062d111b35e02d6608f95c36456
#
_entry.id   da834062d111b35e02d6608f95c36456
#
_cell.length_a   1.000
_cell.length_b   1.000
_cell.length_c   1.000
_cell.angle_alpha   90.00
_cell.angle_beta   90.00
_cell.angle_gamma   90.00
#
_symmetry.space_group_name_H-M   'P 1'
#
loop_
_entity.id
_entity.type
_entity.pdbx_description
1 polymer ?
#
loop_
_entity_poly.entity_id
_entity_poly.type
_entity_poly.pdbx_seq_one_letter_code
_entity_poly.pdbx_strand_id
1 'polypeptide(L)'
;FTHYYELHGEPVVLKCPSPRYKHLDFSALTPNITWYKNGSNPMISGRGEDRRIWAKGDALWFLPAMLEDSGVYICTRRNSSYCAAVSIHLTVVEKTAAQEIAYRQVLFTFTSGKIVCPDLWDFTPNRTSLELKWYKDARPLEDDSEKFVILKGSTALIMTPVLPTDAGYYTCKMSFPYEGVVYEITRTIQLETVERVVLHMYPNGFLIFLLPTGSKMTLPCKVFVGLSSHVHTDVEWLANDTTVDVVYKRSRITEGERQEIVENGENFIEVPLIFDSVEEVDFYTDFTCLAQNRYGYQALPTRVKQEAVGLSWYVAMIPVALASMIVVGIYIHK
;
A
#
# COMPACT_ATOMS: atom_id res chain seq x y z
N PHE A 1 1.22 -22.30 -11.26
CA PHE A 1 0.06 -22.30 -12.18
C PHE A 1 -0.26 -20.84 -12.51
N THR A 2 -0.46 -20.54 -13.80
CA THR A 2 -0.90 -19.24 -14.27
C THR A 2 -2.38 -19.36 -14.62
N HIS A 3 -3.22 -18.49 -14.06
CA HIS A 3 -4.65 -18.45 -14.32
C HIS A 3 -5.00 -17.15 -15.03
N TYR A 4 -5.71 -17.26 -16.14
CA TYR A 4 -6.30 -16.15 -16.88
C TYR A 4 -7.82 -16.21 -16.75
N TYR A 5 -8.41 -15.08 -16.43
CA TYR A 5 -9.86 -14.89 -16.34
C TYR A 5 -10.24 -13.80 -17.33
N GLU A 6 -11.04 -14.15 -18.33
CA GLU A 6 -11.29 -13.31 -19.48
C GLU A 6 -12.77 -13.29 -19.86
N LEU A 7 -13.18 -12.27 -20.58
CA LEU A 7 -14.58 -12.10 -20.98
C LEU A 7 -14.86 -12.74 -22.34
N HIS A 8 -16.03 -13.36 -22.44
CA HIS A 8 -16.56 -13.91 -23.68
C HIS A 8 -16.64 -12.85 -24.79
N GLY A 9 -16.17 -13.19 -25.97
CA GLY A 9 -16.19 -12.34 -27.15
C GLY A 9 -15.07 -11.31 -27.21
N GLU A 10 -14.10 -11.35 -26.29
CA GLU A 10 -12.94 -10.46 -26.27
C GLU A 10 -11.64 -11.15 -26.73
N PRO A 11 -10.66 -10.39 -27.24
CA PRO A 11 -9.34 -10.91 -27.51
C PRO A 11 -8.63 -11.39 -26.26
N VAL A 12 -7.96 -12.54 -26.35
CA VAL A 12 -7.16 -13.11 -25.26
C VAL A 12 -5.80 -13.55 -25.78
N VAL A 13 -4.77 -13.30 -24.97
CA VAL A 13 -3.39 -13.72 -25.25
C VAL A 13 -2.84 -14.47 -24.05
N LEU A 14 -2.59 -15.76 -24.20
CA LEU A 14 -1.88 -16.55 -23.19
C LEU A 14 -0.39 -16.55 -23.53
N LYS A 15 0.45 -16.19 -22.56
CA LYS A 15 1.91 -16.21 -22.72
C LYS A 15 2.56 -17.42 -22.08
N CYS A 16 3.46 -18.06 -22.81
CA CYS A 16 4.28 -19.12 -22.28
C CYS A 16 5.39 -18.54 -21.40
N PRO A 17 5.36 -18.72 -20.08
CA PRO A 17 6.34 -18.10 -19.20
C PRO A 17 7.75 -18.60 -19.46
N SER A 18 8.73 -17.72 -19.33
CA SER A 18 10.14 -18.09 -19.39
C SER A 18 10.57 -18.74 -18.08
N PRO A 19 11.32 -19.84 -18.11
CA PRO A 19 11.86 -20.44 -16.89
C PRO A 19 12.80 -19.45 -16.18
N ARG A 20 12.62 -19.28 -14.88
CA ARG A 20 13.45 -18.39 -14.04
C ARG A 20 14.65 -19.14 -13.46
N TYR A 21 15.52 -19.69 -14.31
CA TYR A 21 16.77 -20.29 -13.82
C TYR A 21 17.92 -19.30 -13.99
N LYS A 22 18.55 -18.90 -12.89
CA LYS A 22 19.62 -17.89 -12.82
C LYS A 22 20.92 -18.27 -13.56
N HIS A 23 21.07 -19.52 -14.00
CA HIS A 23 22.33 -20.05 -14.53
C HIS A 23 22.28 -20.58 -15.97
N LEU A 24 21.16 -20.42 -16.66
CA LEU A 24 21.04 -20.80 -18.06
C LEU A 24 20.92 -19.56 -18.91
N ASP A 25 21.85 -19.34 -19.82
CA ASP A 25 21.77 -18.29 -20.81
C ASP A 25 20.71 -18.67 -21.86
N PHE A 26 19.52 -18.11 -21.71
CA PHE A 26 18.40 -18.31 -22.61
C PHE A 26 18.46 -17.42 -23.85
N SER A 27 19.44 -16.52 -23.95
CA SER A 27 19.57 -15.56 -25.05
C SER A 27 20.15 -16.17 -26.33
N ALA A 28 20.84 -17.28 -26.23
CA ALA A 28 21.64 -17.81 -27.34
C ALA A 28 20.86 -18.63 -28.38
N LEU A 29 19.66 -19.14 -28.06
CA LEU A 29 18.85 -19.97 -29.00
C LEU A 29 17.36 -19.71 -28.76
N THR A 30 16.65 -19.27 -29.78
CA THR A 30 15.18 -19.17 -29.73
C THR A 30 14.58 -20.55 -29.45
N PRO A 31 13.89 -20.74 -28.32
CA PRO A 31 13.30 -22.03 -27.99
C PRO A 31 12.14 -22.32 -28.94
N ASN A 32 11.97 -23.58 -29.30
CA ASN A 32 10.77 -24.02 -30.00
C ASN A 32 9.64 -24.11 -28.97
N ILE A 33 8.56 -23.34 -29.21
CA ILE A 33 7.39 -23.29 -28.31
C ILE A 33 6.24 -23.97 -29.00
N THR A 34 5.63 -24.93 -28.32
CA THR A 34 4.46 -25.65 -28.78
C THR A 34 3.33 -25.58 -27.81
N TRP A 35 2.09 -25.50 -28.30
CA TRP A 35 0.89 -25.36 -27.52
C TRP A 35 -0.06 -26.53 -27.70
N TYR A 36 -0.68 -26.98 -26.62
CA TYR A 36 -1.67 -28.03 -26.58
C TYR A 36 -2.82 -27.64 -25.65
N LYS A 37 -4.05 -28.00 -25.99
CA LYS A 37 -5.16 -27.97 -25.02
C LYS A 37 -5.21 -29.33 -24.32
N ASN A 38 -5.25 -29.37 -23.01
CA ASN A 38 -5.30 -30.62 -22.24
C ASN A 38 -6.53 -31.43 -22.62
N GLY A 39 -6.34 -32.74 -22.90
CA GLY A 39 -7.41 -33.64 -23.31
C GLY A 39 -7.75 -33.58 -24.80
N SER A 40 -7.05 -32.77 -25.61
CA SER A 40 -7.20 -32.77 -27.08
C SER A 40 -5.87 -32.98 -27.80
N ASN A 41 -5.87 -33.85 -28.83
CA ASN A 41 -4.87 -33.92 -29.86
C ASN A 41 -5.50 -33.31 -31.10
N PRO A 42 -5.00 -32.27 -31.68
CA PRO A 42 -3.61 -32.00 -32.05
C PRO A 42 -2.96 -30.80 -31.39
N MET A 43 -1.64 -30.63 -31.68
CA MET A 43 -0.88 -29.42 -31.36
C MET A 43 -1.53 -28.18 -32.00
N ILE A 44 -1.68 -27.11 -31.22
CA ILE A 44 -2.14 -25.83 -31.76
C ILE A 44 -0.97 -25.17 -32.49
N SER A 45 -1.01 -25.18 -33.80
CA SER A 45 0.02 -24.59 -34.65
C SER A 45 -0.30 -23.12 -34.98
N GLY A 46 0.51 -22.53 -35.86
CA GLY A 46 0.18 -21.24 -36.50
C GLY A 46 -1.17 -21.34 -37.23
N ARG A 47 -1.66 -20.23 -37.79
CA ARG A 47 -2.98 -20.11 -38.42
C ARG A 47 -3.32 -21.31 -39.33
N GLY A 48 -4.14 -22.22 -38.77
CA GLY A 48 -4.75 -23.32 -39.48
C GLY A 48 -6.14 -23.00 -40.03
N GLU A 49 -6.99 -24.01 -40.21
CA GLU A 49 -8.38 -23.86 -40.66
C GLU A 49 -9.24 -23.06 -39.66
N ASP A 50 -8.97 -23.17 -38.37
CA ASP A 50 -9.60 -22.35 -37.33
C ASP A 50 -8.83 -21.02 -37.19
N ARG A 51 -9.32 -19.99 -37.88
CA ARG A 51 -8.71 -18.64 -37.88
C ARG A 51 -8.80 -17.91 -36.54
N ARG A 52 -9.52 -18.47 -35.58
CA ARG A 52 -9.83 -17.84 -34.28
C ARG A 52 -8.76 -18.08 -33.21
N ILE A 53 -8.12 -19.26 -33.22
CA ILE A 53 -7.08 -19.66 -32.24
C ILE A 53 -5.80 -20.02 -33.00
N TRP A 54 -4.69 -19.38 -32.65
CA TRP A 54 -3.38 -19.69 -33.24
C TRP A 54 -2.22 -19.34 -32.32
N ALA A 55 -1.11 -20.06 -32.48
CA ALA A 55 0.15 -19.78 -31.80
C ALA A 55 1.02 -18.84 -32.66
N LYS A 56 1.60 -17.80 -31.99
CA LYS A 56 2.56 -16.88 -32.61
C LYS A 56 3.64 -16.52 -31.58
N GLY A 57 4.87 -16.91 -31.90
CA GLY A 57 5.99 -16.69 -30.97
C GLY A 57 5.80 -17.49 -29.67
N ASP A 58 5.84 -16.79 -28.54
CA ASP A 58 5.61 -17.37 -27.23
C ASP A 58 4.15 -17.27 -26.74
N ALA A 59 3.26 -16.81 -27.60
CA ALA A 59 1.88 -16.53 -27.24
C ALA A 59 0.88 -17.39 -28.00
N LEU A 60 -0.22 -17.74 -27.33
CA LEU A 60 -1.42 -18.33 -27.91
C LEU A 60 -2.52 -17.27 -27.92
N TRP A 61 -3.02 -16.98 -29.13
CA TRP A 61 -4.01 -15.93 -29.38
C TRP A 61 -5.40 -16.51 -29.59
N PHE A 62 -6.40 -15.83 -29.02
CA PHE A 62 -7.82 -16.06 -29.24
C PHE A 62 -8.45 -14.77 -29.74
N LEU A 63 -9.08 -14.79 -30.90
CA LEU A 63 -9.74 -13.62 -31.49
C LEU A 63 -11.08 -14.00 -32.11
N PRO A 64 -12.16 -13.89 -31.36
CA PRO A 64 -12.25 -13.68 -29.90
C PRO A 64 -12.22 -14.99 -29.12
N ALA A 65 -12.08 -14.92 -27.78
CA ALA A 65 -12.26 -16.06 -26.88
C ALA A 65 -13.75 -16.34 -26.66
N MET A 66 -14.09 -17.62 -26.59
CA MET A 66 -15.45 -18.12 -26.38
C MET A 66 -15.51 -18.95 -25.09
N LEU A 67 -16.71 -19.16 -24.50
CA LEU A 67 -16.87 -19.94 -23.27
C LEU A 67 -16.26 -21.35 -23.37
N GLU A 68 -16.40 -22.00 -24.51
CA GLU A 68 -15.85 -23.33 -24.83
C GLU A 68 -14.31 -23.40 -24.86
N ASP A 69 -13.64 -22.23 -24.92
CA ASP A 69 -12.19 -22.17 -24.86
C ASP A 69 -11.66 -22.33 -23.44
N SER A 70 -12.52 -22.23 -22.43
CA SER A 70 -12.15 -22.51 -21.05
C SER A 70 -11.47 -23.87 -20.93
N GLY A 71 -10.41 -23.93 -20.12
CA GLY A 71 -9.68 -25.18 -19.92
C GLY A 71 -8.20 -24.95 -19.60
N VAL A 72 -7.46 -26.05 -19.66
CA VAL A 72 -6.02 -26.04 -19.40
C VAL A 72 -5.26 -26.11 -20.70
N TYR A 73 -4.38 -25.15 -20.91
CA TYR A 73 -3.45 -25.10 -22.04
C TYR A 73 -2.04 -25.40 -21.56
N ILE A 74 -1.31 -26.19 -22.30
CA ILE A 74 0.05 -26.58 -21.97
C ILE A 74 0.97 -25.95 -23.01
N CYS A 75 1.88 -25.09 -22.59
CA CYS A 75 2.98 -24.66 -23.42
C CYS A 75 4.24 -25.42 -23.08
N THR A 76 4.93 -25.90 -24.09
CA THR A 76 6.22 -26.60 -23.97
C THR A 76 7.30 -25.76 -24.63
N ARG A 77 8.33 -25.43 -23.89
CA ARG A 77 9.55 -24.79 -24.39
C ARG A 77 10.65 -25.84 -24.52
N ARG A 78 11.20 -26.00 -25.70
CA ARG A 78 12.26 -26.95 -25.96
C ARG A 78 13.40 -26.29 -26.74
N ASN A 79 14.62 -26.55 -26.29
CA ASN A 79 15.83 -26.33 -27.06
C ASN A 79 16.75 -27.58 -26.96
N SER A 80 18.00 -27.49 -27.43
CA SER A 80 18.97 -28.58 -27.37
C SER A 80 19.34 -28.98 -25.94
N SER A 81 19.15 -28.09 -24.95
CA SER A 81 19.65 -28.28 -23.59
C SER A 81 18.55 -28.50 -22.55
N TYR A 82 17.30 -28.14 -22.84
CA TYR A 82 16.18 -28.29 -21.88
C TYR A 82 14.83 -28.49 -22.59
N CYS A 83 13.91 -29.05 -21.80
CA CYS A 83 12.49 -29.12 -22.13
C CYS A 83 11.69 -28.79 -20.90
N ALA A 84 10.86 -27.78 -20.97
CA ALA A 84 9.98 -27.36 -19.85
C ALA A 84 8.54 -27.22 -20.36
N ALA A 85 7.60 -27.76 -19.60
CA ALA A 85 6.17 -27.61 -19.87
C ALA A 85 5.50 -26.85 -18.72
N VAL A 86 4.61 -25.94 -19.06
CA VAL A 86 3.85 -25.14 -18.12
C VAL A 86 2.37 -25.25 -18.44
N SER A 87 1.55 -25.50 -17.42
CA SER A 87 0.10 -25.51 -17.53
C SER A 87 -0.46 -24.12 -17.23
N ILE A 88 -1.32 -23.63 -18.10
CA ILE A 88 -1.99 -22.34 -18.02
C ILE A 88 -3.49 -22.59 -18.04
N HIS A 89 -4.19 -22.06 -17.05
CA HIS A 89 -5.64 -22.17 -16.96
C HIS A 89 -6.30 -20.94 -17.58
N LEU A 90 -7.18 -21.14 -18.52
CA LEU A 90 -8.05 -20.12 -19.08
C LEU A 90 -9.47 -20.36 -18.61
N THR A 91 -10.09 -19.34 -18.01
CA THR A 91 -11.50 -19.30 -17.67
C THR A 91 -12.14 -18.13 -18.38
N VAL A 92 -13.03 -18.43 -19.32
CA VAL A 92 -13.81 -17.43 -20.04
C VAL A 92 -15.19 -17.35 -19.41
N VAL A 93 -15.61 -16.16 -19.02
CA VAL A 93 -16.89 -15.90 -18.37
C VAL A 93 -17.77 -14.97 -19.21
N GLU A 94 -19.07 -15.00 -18.98
CA GLU A 94 -19.98 -14.05 -19.62
C GLU A 94 -19.72 -12.61 -19.16
N LYS A 95 -20.02 -11.64 -20.00
CA LYS A 95 -19.85 -10.21 -19.67
C LYS A 95 -20.66 -9.78 -18.44
N THR A 96 -21.74 -10.47 -18.14
CA THR A 96 -22.55 -10.24 -16.93
C THR A 96 -21.83 -10.62 -15.63
N ALA A 97 -20.86 -11.52 -15.70
CA ALA A 97 -20.03 -11.97 -14.59
C ALA A 97 -18.70 -11.21 -14.47
N ALA A 98 -18.53 -10.08 -15.16
CA ALA A 98 -17.28 -9.31 -15.17
C ALA A 98 -16.81 -8.86 -13.77
N GLN A 99 -17.74 -8.70 -12.82
CA GLN A 99 -17.40 -8.34 -11.44
C GLN A 99 -16.77 -9.51 -10.66
N GLU A 100 -17.08 -10.75 -11.02
CA GLU A 100 -16.50 -11.95 -10.37
C GLU A 100 -15.01 -12.11 -10.66
N ILE A 101 -14.57 -11.59 -11.80
CA ILE A 101 -13.16 -11.61 -12.25
C ILE A 101 -12.47 -10.25 -12.10
N ALA A 102 -13.01 -9.36 -11.29
CA ALA A 102 -12.47 -8.02 -11.13
C ALA A 102 -11.10 -8.02 -10.44
N TYR A 103 -10.22 -7.17 -10.94
CA TYR A 103 -8.89 -6.92 -10.35
C TYR A 103 -9.02 -6.03 -9.12
N ARG A 104 -8.54 -6.48 -7.97
CA ARG A 104 -8.59 -5.70 -6.73
C ARG A 104 -7.45 -4.69 -6.71
N GLN A 105 -7.79 -3.41 -6.49
CA GLN A 105 -6.85 -2.33 -6.25
C GLN A 105 -7.26 -1.55 -5.00
N VAL A 106 -6.28 -1.04 -4.25
CA VAL A 106 -6.50 -0.35 -2.98
C VAL A 106 -5.90 1.04 -3.06
N LEU A 107 -6.66 2.06 -2.66
CA LEU A 107 -6.19 3.44 -2.55
C LEU A 107 -6.43 4.00 -1.15
N PHE A 108 -5.54 4.89 -0.72
CA PHE A 108 -5.71 5.63 0.53
C PHE A 108 -6.63 6.84 0.33
N THR A 109 -7.56 7.02 1.27
CA THR A 109 -8.47 8.18 1.27
C THR A 109 -7.74 9.48 1.58
N PHE A 110 -8.35 10.59 1.16
CA PHE A 110 -7.89 11.96 1.36
C PHE A 110 -6.51 12.28 0.74
N THR A 111 -6.07 11.45 -0.19
CA THR A 111 -4.84 11.64 -0.98
C THR A 111 -5.17 11.56 -2.46
N SER A 112 -4.23 11.98 -3.31
CA SER A 112 -4.29 11.65 -4.73
C SER A 112 -3.91 10.19 -4.94
N GLY A 113 -4.67 9.48 -5.75
CA GLY A 113 -4.43 8.08 -6.07
C GLY A 113 -4.63 7.79 -7.55
N LYS A 114 -4.16 6.64 -7.99
CA LYS A 114 -4.39 6.17 -9.36
C LYS A 114 -4.77 4.69 -9.36
N ILE A 115 -5.77 4.33 -10.16
CA ILE A 115 -6.05 2.95 -10.56
C ILE A 115 -5.52 2.71 -11.97
N VAL A 116 -5.10 1.49 -12.24
CA VAL A 116 -4.46 1.13 -13.51
C VAL A 116 -5.28 0.06 -14.20
N CYS A 117 -5.58 0.27 -15.49
CA CYS A 117 -6.21 -0.75 -16.33
C CYS A 117 -5.20 -1.88 -16.59
N PRO A 118 -5.44 -3.10 -16.09
CA PRO A 118 -4.46 -4.18 -16.13
C PRO A 118 -4.41 -4.89 -17.49
N ASP A 119 -3.34 -5.64 -17.73
CA ASP A 119 -3.18 -6.64 -18.81
C ASP A 119 -3.53 -6.16 -20.23
N LEU A 120 -3.07 -4.96 -20.61
CA LEU A 120 -3.24 -4.40 -21.93
C LEU A 120 -1.99 -4.50 -22.83
N TRP A 121 -0.87 -4.99 -22.30
CA TRP A 121 0.44 -4.92 -22.95
C TRP A 121 0.49 -5.58 -24.32
N ASP A 122 -0.20 -6.69 -24.48
CA ASP A 122 -0.20 -7.48 -25.71
C ASP A 122 -1.01 -6.85 -26.83
N PHE A 123 -1.90 -5.94 -26.47
CA PHE A 123 -2.81 -5.24 -27.38
C PHE A 123 -2.35 -3.81 -27.70
N THR A 124 -1.33 -3.30 -26.99
CA THR A 124 -0.84 -1.92 -27.12
C THR A 124 0.65 -1.87 -27.43
N PRO A 125 1.09 -2.33 -28.61
CA PRO A 125 2.52 -2.30 -28.98
C PRO A 125 3.05 -0.86 -29.05
N ASN A 126 2.18 0.12 -29.31
CA ASN A 126 2.53 1.53 -29.38
C ASN A 126 1.62 2.34 -28.42
N ARG A 127 2.17 2.81 -27.30
CA ARG A 127 1.43 3.53 -26.24
C ARG A 127 0.89 4.91 -26.67
N THR A 128 1.45 5.50 -27.73
CA THR A 128 1.08 6.87 -28.15
C THR A 128 -0.34 6.96 -28.70
N SER A 129 -0.94 5.85 -29.11
CA SER A 129 -2.31 5.80 -29.67
C SER A 129 -3.32 5.16 -28.73
N LEU A 130 -2.97 4.94 -27.46
CA LEU A 130 -3.85 4.29 -26.50
C LEU A 130 -4.96 5.29 -26.06
N GLU A 131 -6.22 4.94 -26.35
CA GLU A 131 -7.40 5.62 -25.84
C GLU A 131 -8.20 4.66 -24.98
N LEU A 132 -8.30 4.96 -23.69
CA LEU A 132 -9.11 4.23 -22.73
C LEU A 132 -10.36 5.03 -22.38
N LYS A 133 -11.51 4.36 -22.39
CA LYS A 133 -12.75 4.88 -21.83
C LYS A 133 -12.95 4.27 -20.45
N TRP A 134 -13.17 5.15 -19.48
CA TRP A 134 -13.38 4.75 -18.09
C TRP A 134 -14.84 4.89 -17.67
N TYR A 135 -15.27 3.96 -16.84
CA TYR A 135 -16.63 3.92 -16.30
C TYR A 135 -16.56 3.64 -14.81
N LYS A 136 -17.48 4.22 -14.04
CA LYS A 136 -17.74 3.85 -12.64
C LYS A 136 -19.17 3.38 -12.52
N ASP A 137 -19.41 2.16 -12.01
CA ASP A 137 -20.73 1.56 -11.87
C ASP A 137 -21.58 1.69 -13.16
N ALA A 138 -20.98 1.34 -14.30
CA ALA A 138 -21.51 1.44 -15.66
C ALA A 138 -21.78 2.86 -16.19
N ARG A 139 -21.45 3.94 -15.45
CA ARG A 139 -21.56 5.33 -15.91
C ARG A 139 -20.23 5.80 -16.48
N PRO A 140 -20.20 6.41 -17.67
CA PRO A 140 -18.98 6.93 -18.24
C PRO A 140 -18.39 8.03 -17.36
N LEU A 141 -17.06 8.03 -17.22
CA LEU A 141 -16.33 9.11 -16.57
C LEU A 141 -15.84 10.07 -17.64
N GLU A 142 -16.14 11.36 -17.46
CA GLU A 142 -15.71 12.42 -18.35
C GLU A 142 -14.35 12.97 -17.92
N ASP A 143 -13.51 13.29 -18.91
CA ASP A 143 -12.12 13.77 -18.71
C ASP A 143 -12.04 15.19 -18.13
N ASP A 144 -13.18 15.88 -17.99
CA ASP A 144 -13.26 17.29 -17.57
C ASP A 144 -13.63 17.48 -16.09
N SER A 145 -13.62 16.41 -15.29
CA SER A 145 -13.94 16.55 -13.88
C SER A 145 -12.68 16.88 -13.08
N GLU A 146 -12.76 17.85 -12.17
CA GLU A 146 -11.69 18.14 -11.19
C GLU A 146 -11.30 16.91 -10.38
N LYS A 147 -12.17 15.90 -10.34
CA LYS A 147 -12.04 14.66 -9.57
C LYS A 147 -11.25 13.59 -10.30
N PHE A 148 -11.51 13.40 -11.61
CA PHE A 148 -10.94 12.32 -12.40
C PHE A 148 -10.14 12.89 -13.57
N VAL A 149 -8.88 12.43 -13.70
CA VAL A 149 -8.00 12.82 -14.81
C VAL A 149 -7.62 11.59 -15.62
N ILE A 150 -7.96 11.59 -16.90
CA ILE A 150 -7.65 10.54 -17.87
C ILE A 150 -6.54 11.07 -18.79
N LEU A 151 -5.33 10.55 -18.63
CA LEU A 151 -4.20 10.97 -19.46
C LEU A 151 -4.15 10.17 -20.76
N LYS A 152 -4.09 10.84 -21.91
CA LYS A 152 -3.90 10.18 -23.21
C LYS A 152 -2.61 9.36 -23.23
N GLY A 153 -2.68 8.15 -23.76
CA GLY A 153 -1.54 7.23 -23.79
C GLY A 153 -1.21 6.57 -22.45
N SER A 154 -1.99 6.84 -21.40
CA SER A 154 -1.84 6.23 -20.07
C SER A 154 -2.88 5.15 -19.84
N THR A 155 -2.49 4.10 -19.11
CA THR A 155 -3.43 3.08 -18.60
C THR A 155 -4.03 3.45 -17.24
N ALA A 156 -3.72 4.63 -16.71
CA ALA A 156 -4.13 5.06 -15.37
C ALA A 156 -5.28 6.07 -15.40
N LEU A 157 -6.21 5.90 -14.46
CA LEU A 157 -7.18 6.90 -14.05
C LEU A 157 -6.70 7.50 -12.73
N ILE A 158 -6.48 8.81 -12.71
CA ILE A 158 -6.07 9.55 -11.50
C ILE A 158 -7.32 10.10 -10.82
N MET A 159 -7.35 9.99 -9.49
CA MET A 159 -8.41 10.51 -8.62
C MET A 159 -7.82 11.47 -7.60
N THR A 160 -8.41 12.64 -7.42
CA THR A 160 -7.95 13.65 -6.47
C THR A 160 -9.13 14.47 -5.90
N PRO A 161 -9.34 14.45 -4.58
CA PRO A 161 -8.87 13.44 -3.61
C PRO A 161 -9.64 12.12 -3.73
N VAL A 162 -9.05 11.02 -3.27
CA VAL A 162 -9.76 9.76 -3.11
C VAL A 162 -10.66 9.86 -1.88
N LEU A 163 -11.93 9.52 -2.02
CA LEU A 163 -12.92 9.53 -0.94
C LEU A 163 -13.40 8.11 -0.63
N PRO A 164 -13.92 7.82 0.57
CA PRO A 164 -14.52 6.53 0.90
C PRO A 164 -15.63 6.11 -0.10
N THR A 165 -16.37 7.09 -0.63
CA THR A 165 -17.43 6.90 -1.63
C THR A 165 -16.91 6.52 -3.02
N ASP A 166 -15.60 6.58 -3.24
CA ASP A 166 -15.00 6.17 -4.51
C ASP A 166 -14.83 4.66 -4.61
N ALA A 167 -14.93 3.93 -3.50
CA ALA A 167 -14.96 2.48 -3.54
C ALA A 167 -16.07 1.97 -4.48
N GLY A 168 -15.81 0.85 -5.14
CA GLY A 168 -16.77 0.27 -6.09
C GLY A 168 -16.10 -0.30 -7.32
N TYR A 169 -16.88 -0.52 -8.37
CA TYR A 169 -16.40 -1.13 -9.60
C TYR A 169 -16.11 -0.10 -10.67
N TYR A 170 -14.90 -0.14 -11.18
CA TYR A 170 -14.45 0.65 -12.32
C TYR A 170 -14.22 -0.26 -13.52
N THR A 171 -14.55 0.24 -14.69
CA THR A 171 -14.34 -0.50 -15.93
C THR A 171 -13.54 0.37 -16.88
N CYS A 172 -12.45 -0.16 -17.41
CA CYS A 172 -11.71 0.45 -18.52
C CYS A 172 -11.95 -0.36 -19.80
N LYS A 173 -12.20 0.36 -20.91
CA LYS A 173 -12.45 -0.22 -22.22
C LYS A 173 -11.53 0.37 -23.26
N MET A 174 -11.05 -0.52 -24.15
CA MET A 174 -10.18 -0.18 -25.26
C MET A 174 -10.69 -0.83 -26.54
N SER A 175 -10.59 -0.12 -27.67
CA SER A 175 -10.82 -0.69 -28.99
C SER A 175 -9.52 -1.26 -29.53
N PHE A 176 -9.57 -2.50 -30.01
CA PHE A 176 -8.44 -3.21 -30.62
C PHE A 176 -8.78 -3.59 -32.06
N PRO A 177 -8.32 -2.83 -33.07
CA PRO A 177 -8.51 -3.17 -34.47
C PRO A 177 -7.49 -4.24 -34.90
N TYR A 178 -7.98 -5.32 -35.45
CA TYR A 178 -7.14 -6.39 -35.98
C TYR A 178 -7.74 -6.97 -37.28
N GLU A 179 -6.98 -6.92 -38.36
CA GLU A 179 -7.38 -7.43 -39.71
C GLU A 179 -8.77 -6.99 -40.18
N GLY A 180 -9.11 -5.71 -39.97
CA GLY A 180 -10.38 -5.14 -40.42
C GLY A 180 -11.56 -5.38 -39.46
N VAL A 181 -11.36 -6.12 -38.37
CA VAL A 181 -12.34 -6.30 -37.30
C VAL A 181 -11.92 -5.46 -36.09
N VAL A 182 -12.88 -4.78 -35.48
CA VAL A 182 -12.64 -4.02 -34.24
C VAL A 182 -13.17 -4.82 -33.05
N TYR A 183 -12.27 -5.21 -32.17
CA TYR A 183 -12.60 -5.87 -30.92
C TYR A 183 -12.65 -4.85 -29.77
N GLU A 184 -13.41 -5.16 -28.76
CA GLU A 184 -13.42 -4.42 -27.49
C GLU A 184 -12.65 -5.25 -26.43
N ILE A 185 -11.80 -4.61 -25.66
CA ILE A 185 -11.12 -5.20 -24.50
C ILE A 185 -11.58 -4.46 -23.27
N THR A 186 -12.13 -5.20 -22.32
CA THR A 186 -12.71 -4.67 -21.08
C THR A 186 -11.97 -5.26 -19.88
N ARG A 187 -11.63 -4.39 -18.92
CA ARG A 187 -11.10 -4.83 -17.63
C ARG A 187 -11.93 -4.21 -16.51
N THR A 188 -12.34 -5.02 -15.56
CA THR A 188 -13.09 -4.56 -14.38
C THR A 188 -12.15 -4.53 -13.19
N ILE A 189 -12.21 -3.44 -12.43
CA ILE A 189 -11.38 -3.19 -11.26
C ILE A 189 -12.32 -2.99 -10.08
N GLN A 190 -12.12 -3.76 -9.02
CA GLN A 190 -12.74 -3.52 -7.72
C GLN A 190 -11.83 -2.62 -6.91
N LEU A 191 -12.21 -1.35 -6.76
CA LEU A 191 -11.49 -0.41 -5.93
C LEU A 191 -11.95 -0.52 -4.48
N GLU A 192 -11.01 -0.79 -3.58
CA GLU A 192 -11.17 -0.64 -2.15
C GLU A 192 -10.48 0.66 -1.70
N THR A 193 -11.16 1.42 -0.88
CA THR A 193 -10.59 2.61 -0.26
C THR A 193 -10.29 2.33 1.21
N VAL A 194 -9.14 2.77 1.67
CA VAL A 194 -8.70 2.59 3.04
C VAL A 194 -8.21 3.90 3.62
N GLU A 195 -8.51 4.10 4.88
CA GLU A 195 -8.02 5.26 5.59
C GLU A 195 -6.58 5.05 6.02
N ARG A 196 -5.81 6.11 5.93
CA ARG A 196 -4.42 6.10 6.38
C ARG A 196 -4.40 6.24 7.89
N VAL A 197 -3.63 5.39 8.57
CA VAL A 197 -3.37 5.56 9.99
C VAL A 197 -2.56 6.85 10.18
N VAL A 198 -3.07 7.75 11.02
CA VAL A 198 -2.39 9.00 11.38
C VAL A 198 -2.16 8.98 12.88
N LEU A 199 -0.89 9.09 13.27
CA LEU A 199 -0.52 9.24 14.67
C LEU A 199 -0.75 10.68 15.12
N HIS A 200 -1.59 10.85 16.13
CA HIS A 200 -1.75 12.12 16.83
C HIS A 200 -1.24 11.96 18.25
N MET A 201 -0.13 12.64 18.57
CA MET A 201 0.24 12.86 19.96
C MET A 201 -0.34 14.18 20.45
N TYR A 202 -0.83 14.20 21.65
CA TYR A 202 -1.36 15.40 22.25
C TYR A 202 -0.39 15.95 23.31
N PRO A 203 0.07 17.22 23.13
CA PRO A 203 -0.14 18.13 22.01
C PRO A 203 0.65 17.72 20.75
N ASN A 204 0.17 18.12 19.56
CA ASN A 204 0.80 17.84 18.28
C ASN A 204 2.26 18.32 18.23
N GLY A 205 3.18 17.43 17.88
CA GLY A 205 4.59 17.76 17.65
C GLY A 205 5.55 16.89 18.45
N PHE A 206 6.83 17.11 18.23
CA PHE A 206 7.90 16.47 19.00
C PHE A 206 7.82 16.94 20.46
N LEU A 207 7.44 16.03 21.37
CA LEU A 207 7.26 16.35 22.78
C LEU A 207 8.58 16.25 23.54
N ILE A 208 8.91 17.33 24.23
CA ILE A 208 10.00 17.34 25.20
C ILE A 208 9.37 17.56 26.58
N PHE A 209 9.43 16.54 27.41
CA PHE A 209 9.03 16.64 28.79
C PHE A 209 10.24 17.01 29.65
N LEU A 210 10.15 18.13 30.37
CA LEU A 210 11.16 18.57 31.33
C LEU A 210 10.76 18.10 32.71
N LEU A 211 11.47 17.12 33.25
CA LEU A 211 11.10 16.50 34.53
C LEU A 211 12.33 16.24 35.41
N PRO A 212 12.21 16.34 36.72
CA PRO A 212 13.24 15.90 37.65
C PRO A 212 13.27 14.36 37.69
N THR A 213 14.42 13.78 38.02
CA THR A 213 14.55 12.37 38.37
C THR A 213 13.62 11.99 39.51
N GLY A 214 13.05 10.78 39.48
CA GLY A 214 12.13 10.28 40.49
C GLY A 214 10.67 10.68 40.29
N SER A 215 10.34 11.53 39.33
CA SER A 215 8.95 11.88 39.02
C SER A 215 8.18 10.78 38.32
N LYS A 216 6.87 10.76 38.57
CA LYS A 216 5.92 9.93 37.80
C LYS A 216 5.48 10.68 36.55
N MET A 217 5.31 9.95 35.46
CA MET A 217 4.91 10.54 34.21
C MET A 217 4.08 9.55 33.36
N THR A 218 3.24 10.10 32.51
CA THR A 218 2.53 9.33 31.48
C THR A 218 2.69 10.03 30.14
N LEU A 219 3.21 9.32 29.15
CA LEU A 219 3.28 9.77 27.76
C LEU A 219 2.05 9.27 27.02
N PRO A 220 1.23 10.15 26.45
CA PRO A 220 0.09 9.73 25.67
C PRO A 220 0.53 9.27 24.26
N CYS A 221 -0.05 8.20 23.76
CA CYS A 221 -0.03 7.88 22.34
C CYS A 221 -1.46 7.68 21.88
N LYS A 222 -1.98 8.63 21.12
CA LYS A 222 -3.32 8.61 20.57
C LYS A 222 -3.22 8.53 19.05
N VAL A 223 -3.80 7.48 18.48
CA VAL A 223 -3.73 7.12 17.06
C VAL A 223 -5.11 7.25 16.45
N PHE A 224 -5.26 8.10 15.44
CA PHE A 224 -6.45 8.14 14.62
C PHE A 224 -6.49 6.90 13.71
N VAL A 225 -7.56 6.13 13.78
CA VAL A 225 -7.74 4.90 12.98
C VAL A 225 -8.84 5.00 11.93
N GLY A 226 -9.38 6.19 11.74
CA GLY A 226 -10.34 6.49 10.70
C GLY A 226 -11.78 6.56 11.16
N LEU A 227 -12.68 6.72 10.19
CA LEU A 227 -14.13 6.81 10.43
C LEU A 227 -14.79 5.43 10.57
N SER A 228 -14.10 4.35 10.17
CA SER A 228 -14.59 2.98 10.30
C SER A 228 -13.61 2.11 11.09
N SER A 229 -14.10 1.45 12.14
CA SER A 229 -13.31 0.65 13.09
C SER A 229 -12.85 -0.73 12.59
N HIS A 230 -12.92 -1.00 11.28
CA HIS A 230 -12.76 -2.38 10.75
C HIS A 230 -11.33 -2.81 10.46
N VAL A 231 -10.35 -1.91 10.60
CA VAL A 231 -8.94 -2.24 10.35
C VAL A 231 -8.22 -2.47 11.66
N HIS A 232 -7.79 -3.70 11.89
CA HIS A 232 -6.94 -4.01 13.03
C HIS A 232 -5.65 -3.18 12.95
N THR A 233 -5.43 -2.34 13.95
CA THR A 233 -4.26 -1.47 14.07
C THR A 233 -3.57 -1.81 15.38
N ASP A 234 -2.31 -2.21 15.28
CA ASP A 234 -1.46 -2.43 16.44
C ASP A 234 -0.79 -1.12 16.83
N VAL A 235 -0.77 -0.84 18.13
CA VAL A 235 -0.11 0.34 18.70
C VAL A 235 0.76 -0.14 19.85
N GLU A 236 2.06 0.16 19.79
CA GLU A 236 3.05 -0.26 20.79
C GLU A 236 4.09 0.84 21.04
N TRP A 237 4.79 0.74 22.15
CA TRP A 237 5.88 1.63 22.49
C TRP A 237 7.25 0.96 22.34
N LEU A 238 8.17 1.69 21.73
CA LEU A 238 9.56 1.29 21.60
C LEU A 238 10.46 2.17 22.45
N ALA A 239 11.50 1.59 23.01
CA ALA A 239 12.63 2.24 23.67
C ALA A 239 13.91 1.86 22.90
N ASN A 240 14.56 2.83 22.24
CA ASN A 240 15.72 2.58 21.36
C ASN A 240 15.45 1.42 20.36
N ASP A 241 14.34 1.49 19.63
CA ASP A 241 13.90 0.51 18.61
C ASP A 241 13.55 -0.90 19.14
N THR A 242 13.45 -1.08 20.46
CA THR A 242 13.02 -2.34 21.06
C THR A 242 11.76 -2.11 21.89
N THR A 243 10.82 -3.08 21.87
CA THR A 243 9.57 -2.95 22.61
C THR A 243 9.83 -2.70 24.11
N VAL A 244 9.07 -1.80 24.70
CA VAL A 244 9.21 -1.40 26.12
C VAL A 244 9.07 -2.61 27.05
N ASP A 245 8.15 -3.52 26.76
CA ASP A 245 7.95 -4.75 27.55
C ASP A 245 9.21 -5.64 27.61
N VAL A 246 9.99 -5.69 26.54
CA VAL A 246 11.26 -6.45 26.49
C VAL A 246 12.36 -5.75 27.26
N VAL A 247 12.49 -4.42 27.12
CA VAL A 247 13.54 -3.62 27.75
C VAL A 247 13.32 -3.54 29.25
N TYR A 248 12.13 -3.18 29.69
CA TYR A 248 11.82 -2.89 31.10
C TYR A 248 11.15 -4.04 31.85
N LYS A 249 10.77 -5.13 31.14
CA LYS A 249 10.17 -6.35 31.73
C LYS A 249 9.02 -6.03 32.69
N ARG A 250 8.21 -5.03 32.33
CA ARG A 250 7.08 -4.53 33.13
C ARG A 250 7.47 -4.08 34.55
N SER A 251 8.65 -3.49 34.71
CA SER A 251 9.10 -2.99 35.99
C SER A 251 8.61 -1.56 36.27
N ARG A 252 9.42 -0.54 35.95
CA ARG A 252 9.08 0.86 36.23
C ARG A 252 8.48 1.62 35.05
N ILE A 253 8.65 1.11 33.82
CA ILE A 253 8.03 1.66 32.62
C ILE A 253 7.16 0.58 32.01
N THR A 254 5.89 0.87 31.83
CA THR A 254 4.91 -0.09 31.32
C THR A 254 3.97 0.58 30.31
N GLU A 255 3.51 -0.17 29.35
CA GLU A 255 2.38 0.24 28.53
C GLU A 255 1.09 0.16 29.37
N GLY A 256 0.30 1.21 29.32
CA GLY A 256 -1.02 1.23 29.92
C GLY A 256 -2.04 0.45 29.10
N GLU A 257 -3.25 0.38 29.63
CA GLU A 257 -4.35 -0.32 28.96
C GLU A 257 -4.73 0.38 27.64
N ARG A 258 -4.83 -0.41 26.58
CA ARG A 258 -5.31 0.03 25.27
C ARG A 258 -6.79 0.44 25.38
N GLN A 259 -7.10 1.65 24.98
CA GLN A 259 -8.46 2.18 24.95
C GLN A 259 -8.87 2.53 23.52
N GLU A 260 -10.08 2.15 23.15
CA GLU A 260 -10.71 2.54 21.89
C GLU A 260 -11.70 3.67 22.19
N ILE A 261 -11.49 4.83 21.58
CA ILE A 261 -12.21 6.07 21.88
C ILE A 261 -12.88 6.56 20.59
N VAL A 262 -14.13 6.97 20.71
CA VAL A 262 -14.86 7.64 19.62
C VAL A 262 -15.07 9.09 20.00
N GLU A 263 -14.48 10.01 19.25
CA GLU A 263 -14.63 11.45 19.45
C GLU A 263 -15.12 12.10 18.15
N ASN A 264 -16.23 12.82 18.21
CA ASN A 264 -16.82 13.52 17.05
C ASN A 264 -17.08 12.63 15.83
N GLY A 265 -17.33 11.33 16.03
CA GLY A 265 -17.50 10.35 14.95
C GLY A 265 -16.20 9.80 14.39
N GLU A 266 -15.06 10.18 14.93
CA GLU A 266 -13.73 9.67 14.59
C GLU A 266 -13.29 8.62 15.61
N ASN A 267 -12.64 7.55 15.13
CA ASN A 267 -12.15 6.48 16.00
C ASN A 267 -10.67 6.67 16.30
N PHE A 268 -10.32 6.51 17.56
CA PHE A 268 -8.95 6.60 18.07
C PHE A 268 -8.62 5.37 18.90
N ILE A 269 -7.33 5.02 18.89
CA ILE A 269 -6.74 4.07 19.83
C ILE A 269 -5.75 4.84 20.69
N GLU A 270 -5.86 4.70 22.02
CA GLU A 270 -4.94 5.30 22.97
C GLU A 270 -4.21 4.22 23.75
N VAL A 271 -2.87 4.29 23.77
CA VAL A 271 -1.99 3.42 24.54
C VAL A 271 -0.99 4.30 25.28
N PRO A 272 -1.22 4.64 26.56
CA PRO A 272 -0.30 5.48 27.31
C PRO A 272 0.95 4.71 27.73
N LEU A 273 2.11 5.37 27.77
CA LEU A 273 3.33 4.85 28.38
C LEU A 273 3.48 5.43 29.77
N ILE A 274 3.49 4.57 30.78
CA ILE A 274 3.46 4.93 32.20
C ILE A 274 4.85 4.75 32.81
N PHE A 275 5.37 5.81 33.42
CA PHE A 275 6.61 5.82 34.18
C PHE A 275 6.26 5.92 35.67
N ASP A 276 6.56 4.90 36.44
CA ASP A 276 6.44 4.96 37.91
C ASP A 276 7.52 5.85 38.55
N SER A 277 8.67 5.93 37.89
CA SER A 277 9.78 6.79 38.26
C SER A 277 10.67 7.06 37.06
N VAL A 278 10.96 8.33 36.78
CA VAL A 278 11.91 8.73 35.73
C VAL A 278 13.33 8.61 36.26
N GLU A 279 14.18 7.91 35.54
CA GLU A 279 15.61 7.76 35.84
C GLU A 279 16.50 8.49 34.85
N GLU A 280 17.76 8.71 35.22
CA GLU A 280 18.70 9.43 34.35
C GLU A 280 18.87 8.81 32.97
N VAL A 281 18.81 7.48 32.86
CA VAL A 281 18.90 6.75 31.59
C VAL A 281 17.76 7.11 30.63
N ASP A 282 16.61 7.50 31.15
CA ASP A 282 15.44 7.83 30.31
C ASP A 282 15.65 9.14 29.52
N PHE A 283 16.51 10.02 29.99
CA PHE A 283 16.85 11.26 29.27
C PHE A 283 17.70 11.02 28.01
N TYR A 284 18.27 9.83 27.89
CA TYR A 284 19.09 9.38 26.76
C TYR A 284 18.39 8.28 25.93
N THR A 285 17.17 7.91 26.30
CA THR A 285 16.39 6.88 25.63
C THR A 285 15.41 7.56 24.67
N ASP A 286 15.38 7.10 23.42
CA ASP A 286 14.39 7.51 22.44
C ASP A 286 13.14 6.63 22.59
N PHE A 287 12.06 7.23 23.07
CA PHE A 287 10.75 6.57 23.16
C PHE A 287 9.97 6.85 21.90
N THR A 288 9.49 5.81 21.24
CA THR A 288 8.74 5.94 19.98
C THR A 288 7.40 5.20 20.08
N CYS A 289 6.31 5.93 19.90
CA CYS A 289 5.03 5.30 19.68
C CYS A 289 4.96 4.82 18.22
N LEU A 290 4.71 3.53 18.01
CA LEU A 290 4.56 2.90 16.71
C LEU A 290 3.13 2.44 16.52
N ALA A 291 2.49 2.86 15.43
CA ALA A 291 1.21 2.33 14.99
C ALA A 291 1.39 1.61 13.66
N GLN A 292 0.86 0.41 13.55
CA GLN A 292 0.99 -0.43 12.38
C GLN A 292 -0.33 -1.12 12.04
N ASN A 293 -0.61 -1.20 10.74
CA ASN A 293 -1.68 -2.04 10.21
C ASN A 293 -1.26 -2.65 8.87
N ARG A 294 -2.16 -3.41 8.22
CA ARG A 294 -1.88 -4.06 6.92
C ARG A 294 -1.55 -3.09 5.77
N TYR A 295 -1.76 -1.79 5.93
CA TYR A 295 -1.53 -0.77 4.91
C TYR A 295 -0.27 0.07 5.12
N GLY A 296 0.35 -0.03 6.29
CA GLY A 296 1.57 0.68 6.60
C GLY A 296 1.77 0.91 8.10
N TYR A 297 2.78 1.69 8.40
CA TYR A 297 3.11 2.07 9.78
C TYR A 297 3.41 3.56 9.87
N GLN A 298 3.23 4.11 11.06
CA GLN A 298 3.70 5.43 11.44
C GLN A 298 4.37 5.37 12.81
N ALA A 299 5.45 6.13 12.94
CA ALA A 299 6.23 6.20 14.17
C ALA A 299 6.35 7.66 14.59
N LEU A 300 6.18 7.92 15.89
CA LEU A 300 6.27 9.27 16.47
C LEU A 300 7.25 9.24 17.65
N PRO A 301 8.48 9.74 17.44
CA PRO A 301 9.49 9.78 18.50
C PRO A 301 9.19 10.85 19.54
N THR A 302 9.45 10.52 20.79
CA THR A 302 9.28 11.39 21.94
C THR A 302 10.53 11.32 22.83
N ARG A 303 10.98 12.45 23.34
CA ARG A 303 12.12 12.51 24.26
C ARG A 303 11.73 13.10 25.61
N VAL A 304 12.24 12.47 26.65
CA VAL A 304 12.24 13.02 28.01
C VAL A 304 13.55 13.76 28.23
N LYS A 305 13.52 14.94 28.84
CA LYS A 305 14.72 15.70 29.18
C LYS A 305 14.69 16.06 30.64
N GLN A 306 15.86 16.14 31.25
CA GLN A 306 15.99 16.61 32.62
C GLN A 306 15.63 18.10 32.68
N GLU A 307 14.81 18.46 33.67
CA GLU A 307 14.56 19.85 33.97
C GLU A 307 15.89 20.49 34.42
N ALA A 308 16.30 21.53 33.74
CA ALA A 308 17.47 22.30 34.20
C ALA A 308 17.11 22.92 35.54
N VAL A 309 17.83 22.52 36.59
CA VAL A 309 17.74 23.19 37.90
C VAL A 309 18.29 24.60 37.68
N GLY A 310 17.43 25.51 37.26
CA GLY A 310 17.76 26.91 37.19
C GLY A 310 18.14 27.35 38.61
N LEU A 311 19.37 27.82 38.79
CA LEU A 311 19.75 28.50 40.02
C LEU A 311 18.67 29.56 40.28
N SER A 312 17.86 29.31 41.34
CA SER A 312 16.82 30.26 41.71
C SER A 312 17.50 31.60 41.86
N TRP A 313 17.02 32.62 41.15
CA TRP A 313 17.59 33.97 41.19
C TRP A 313 17.72 34.51 42.64
N TYR A 314 16.97 33.94 43.58
CA TYR A 314 17.11 34.18 45.01
C TYR A 314 18.50 33.79 45.56
N VAL A 315 19.09 32.67 45.08
CA VAL A 315 20.44 32.24 45.50
C VAL A 315 21.50 33.21 44.97
N ALA A 316 21.31 33.77 43.79
CA ALA A 316 22.18 34.77 43.22
C ALA A 316 22.06 36.13 43.92
N MET A 317 20.93 36.44 44.58
CA MET A 317 20.68 37.68 45.29
C MET A 317 21.20 37.66 46.74
N ILE A 318 21.45 36.48 47.34
CA ILE A 318 21.99 36.36 48.70
C ILE A 318 23.31 37.10 48.88
N PRO A 319 24.33 36.96 48.04
CA PRO A 319 25.59 37.71 48.22
C PRO A 319 25.41 39.21 48.06
N VAL A 320 24.49 39.67 47.20
CA VAL A 320 24.20 41.11 47.04
C VAL A 320 23.54 41.69 48.29
N ALA A 321 22.59 40.96 48.87
CA ALA A 321 21.93 41.38 50.11
C ALA A 321 22.92 41.43 51.29
N LEU A 322 23.79 40.42 51.40
CA LEU A 322 24.85 40.42 52.43
C LEU A 322 25.85 41.55 52.24
N ALA A 323 26.27 41.82 51.02
CA ALA A 323 27.19 42.96 50.74
C ALA A 323 26.54 44.32 51.05
N SER A 324 25.27 44.50 50.75
CA SER A 324 24.53 45.72 51.08
C SER A 324 24.36 45.94 52.60
N MET A 325 24.11 44.88 53.38
CA MET A 325 24.07 44.99 54.84
C MET A 325 25.42 45.32 55.40
N ILE A 326 26.53 44.79 54.89
CA ILE A 326 27.88 45.17 55.36
C ILE A 326 28.18 46.64 55.07
N VAL A 327 27.85 47.13 53.88
CA VAL A 327 28.05 48.54 53.53
C VAL A 327 27.24 49.49 54.42
N VAL A 328 25.97 49.14 54.66
CA VAL A 328 25.10 49.90 55.57
C VAL A 328 25.64 49.89 57.02
N GLY A 329 26.13 48.71 57.46
CA GLY A 329 26.74 48.60 58.83
C GLY A 329 27.99 49.48 59.00
N ILE A 330 28.84 49.55 57.98
CA ILE A 330 30.04 50.40 57.93
C ILE A 330 29.65 51.87 57.92
N TYR A 331 28.55 52.26 57.27
CA TYR A 331 28.08 53.66 57.21
C TYR A 331 27.43 54.14 58.52
N ILE A 332 26.82 53.26 59.23
CA ILE A 332 26.17 53.58 60.56
C ILE A 332 27.24 53.67 61.66
N HIS A 333 28.37 52.96 61.47
CA HIS A 333 29.45 52.94 62.49
C HIS A 333 30.51 54.02 62.30
N LYS A 334 30.37 54.87 61.29
CA LYS A 334 31.19 56.03 61.04
C LYS A 334 30.51 57.34 61.50
#